data_e9e2134af7a3c1570652595354df25e7
#
_entry.id   e9e2134af7a3c1570652595354df25e7
#
_cell.length_a   1.000
_cell.length_b   1.000
_cell.length_c   1.000
_cell.angle_alpha   90.00
_cell.angle_beta   90.00
_cell.angle_gamma   90.00
#
_symmetry.space_group_name_H-M   'P 1'
#
loop_
_entity.id
_entity.type
_entity.pdbx_description
1 polymer ?
#
loop_
_entity_poly.entity_id
_entity_poly.type
_entity_poly.pdbx_seq_one_letter_code
_entity_poly.pdbx_strand_id
1 'polypeptide(L)'
;MPNARTANAVRLEFAPDSLVQSNLSGAAFTGDWLWVAGDEACGLDRLRLLDPVGREALRFGEVRDFPLADLLDLPGAAGEEADLEGMAVADGFLWVVGSHGLKRKNAKPDRGHADNAKRLAKVALDGNRRLLACLPI
;
A
#
# COMPACT_ATOMS: atom_id res chain seq x y z
N MET A 1 7.44 16.66 -34.87
CA MET A 1 7.22 16.98 -33.44
C MET A 1 6.73 15.70 -32.78
N PRO A 2 7.42 15.14 -31.79
CA PRO A 2 6.83 14.06 -31.04
C PRO A 2 5.57 14.62 -30.35
N ASN A 3 4.44 13.97 -30.58
CA ASN A 3 3.19 14.29 -29.86
C ASN A 3 3.50 14.24 -28.36
N ALA A 4 3.31 15.38 -27.70
CA ALA A 4 3.30 15.40 -26.25
C ALA A 4 2.26 14.36 -25.80
N ARG A 5 2.72 13.25 -25.22
CA ARG A 5 1.83 12.27 -24.61
C ARG A 5 1.14 12.99 -23.47
N THR A 6 -0.12 13.30 -23.64
CA THR A 6 -0.97 13.80 -22.56
C THR A 6 -0.97 12.72 -21.47
N ALA A 7 -0.60 13.07 -20.26
CA ALA A 7 -0.74 12.17 -19.13
C ALA A 7 -2.23 11.83 -18.97
N ASN A 8 -2.57 10.56 -19.07
CA ASN A 8 -3.94 10.10 -18.92
C ASN A 8 -4.12 9.53 -17.51
N ALA A 9 -5.26 9.80 -16.90
CA ALA A 9 -5.66 9.14 -15.69
C ALA A 9 -5.88 7.64 -15.94
N VAL A 10 -5.55 6.82 -14.96
CA VAL A 10 -5.78 5.38 -14.96
C VAL A 10 -6.87 5.07 -13.96
N ARG A 11 -7.81 4.20 -14.31
CA ARG A 11 -8.89 3.76 -13.42
C ARG A 11 -8.49 2.47 -12.72
N LEU A 12 -8.55 2.47 -11.38
CA LEU A 12 -8.35 1.27 -10.57
C LEU A 12 -9.70 0.81 -10.03
N GLU A 13 -10.01 -0.47 -10.22
CA GLU A 13 -11.24 -1.11 -9.78
C GLU A 13 -10.91 -2.12 -8.67
N PHE A 14 -11.14 -1.73 -7.44
CA PHE A 14 -10.87 -2.55 -6.25
C PHE A 14 -12.07 -3.40 -5.86
N ALA A 15 -11.82 -4.47 -5.08
CA ALA A 15 -12.86 -5.15 -4.36
C ALA A 15 -13.45 -4.23 -3.27
N PRO A 16 -14.77 -4.33 -2.96
CA PRO A 16 -15.41 -3.43 -1.99
C PRO A 16 -14.79 -3.43 -0.58
N ASP A 17 -14.16 -4.54 -0.21
CA ASP A 17 -13.52 -4.78 1.09
C ASP A 17 -12.00 -4.55 1.08
N SER A 18 -11.43 -4.06 -0.02
CA SER A 18 -10.00 -3.75 -0.09
C SER A 18 -9.62 -2.66 0.90
N LEU A 19 -8.67 -2.96 1.78
CA LEU A 19 -8.11 -1.97 2.71
C LEU A 19 -7.13 -1.02 2.00
N VAL A 20 -6.52 -1.48 0.92
CA VAL A 20 -5.51 -0.73 0.17
C VAL A 20 -6.12 0.45 -0.59
N GLN A 21 -7.36 0.34 -1.08
CA GLN A 21 -7.99 1.33 -1.96
C GLN A 21 -8.10 2.74 -1.39
N SER A 22 -8.16 2.89 -0.07
CA SER A 22 -8.35 4.20 0.59
C SER A 22 -7.04 4.89 0.96
N ASN A 23 -5.94 4.17 1.01
CA ASN A 23 -4.66 4.64 1.56
C ASN A 23 -3.48 4.18 0.70
N LEU A 24 -3.55 4.40 -0.62
CA LEU A 24 -2.49 4.02 -1.54
C LEU A 24 -1.20 4.79 -1.25
N SER A 25 -0.11 4.06 -1.07
CA SER A 25 1.22 4.61 -0.77
C SER A 25 2.32 4.09 -1.70
N GLY A 26 2.07 3.01 -2.42
CA GLY A 26 3.05 2.43 -3.34
C GLY A 26 2.40 1.72 -4.52
N ALA A 27 3.10 1.70 -5.65
CA ALA A 27 2.70 0.96 -6.83
C ALA A 27 3.91 0.50 -7.65
N ALA A 28 3.82 -0.66 -8.28
CA ALA A 28 4.82 -1.19 -9.19
C ALA A 28 4.16 -2.08 -10.27
N PHE A 29 4.78 -2.16 -11.44
CA PHE A 29 4.31 -2.98 -12.55
C PHE A 29 5.15 -4.24 -12.75
N THR A 30 4.48 -5.35 -13.08
CA THR A 30 5.07 -6.59 -13.52
C THR A 30 4.29 -7.13 -14.73
N GLY A 31 4.74 -6.80 -15.93
CA GLY A 31 3.97 -7.11 -17.15
C GLY A 31 2.60 -6.41 -17.16
N ASP A 32 1.52 -7.18 -17.27
CA ASP A 32 0.13 -6.67 -17.28
C ASP A 32 -0.46 -6.51 -15.87
N TRP A 33 0.35 -6.64 -14.85
CA TRP A 33 -0.06 -6.57 -13.46
C TRP A 33 0.41 -5.29 -12.80
N LEU A 34 -0.51 -4.64 -12.10
CA LEU A 34 -0.22 -3.53 -11.21
C LEU A 34 -0.30 -4.02 -9.76
N TRP A 35 0.80 -3.92 -9.04
CA TRP A 35 0.86 -4.14 -7.60
C TRP A 35 0.69 -2.81 -6.89
N VAL A 36 -0.13 -2.79 -5.86
CA VAL A 36 -0.37 -1.62 -5.03
C VAL A 36 -0.30 -1.96 -3.55
N ALA A 37 0.16 -0.99 -2.78
CA ALA A 37 0.26 -1.08 -1.33
C ALA A 37 -0.43 0.11 -0.67
N GLY A 38 -0.84 -0.06 0.57
CA GLY A 38 -1.40 0.99 1.42
C GLY A 38 -0.67 1.10 2.75
N ASP A 39 -0.72 2.28 3.34
CA ASP A 39 -0.06 2.57 4.61
C ASP A 39 -0.76 1.93 5.82
N GLU A 40 -2.08 1.74 5.77
CA GLU A 40 -2.86 1.14 6.85
C GLU A 40 -3.03 -0.39 6.75
N ALA A 41 -2.48 -1.00 5.70
CA ALA A 41 -2.61 -2.44 5.46
C ALA A 41 -1.32 -3.21 5.77
N CYS A 42 -1.45 -4.52 6.00
CA CYS A 42 -0.34 -5.46 6.01
C CYS A 42 -0.49 -6.47 4.87
N GLY A 43 -0.64 -5.95 3.67
CA GLY A 43 -0.89 -6.72 2.46
C GLY A 43 -0.70 -5.90 1.21
N LEU A 44 -0.76 -6.58 0.08
CA LEU A 44 -0.67 -6.02 -1.25
C LEU A 44 -1.91 -6.41 -2.04
N ASP A 45 -2.40 -5.52 -2.88
CA ASP A 45 -3.35 -5.88 -3.93
C ASP A 45 -2.64 -5.94 -5.28
N ARG A 46 -3.02 -6.91 -6.10
CA ARG A 46 -2.58 -7.02 -7.49
C ARG A 46 -3.78 -6.88 -8.41
N LEU A 47 -3.71 -5.93 -9.33
CA LEU A 47 -4.74 -5.67 -10.33
C LEU A 47 -4.22 -6.05 -11.71
N ARG A 48 -5.11 -6.57 -12.55
CA ARG A 48 -4.80 -6.91 -13.94
C ARG A 48 -5.18 -5.77 -14.87
N LEU A 49 -4.35 -5.54 -15.90
CA LEU A 49 -4.73 -4.67 -17.01
C LEU A 49 -5.94 -5.28 -17.73
N LEU A 50 -7.03 -4.53 -17.79
CA LEU A 50 -8.26 -4.92 -18.48
C LEU A 50 -8.23 -4.46 -19.93
N ASP A 51 -8.94 -5.18 -20.80
CA ASP A 51 -9.09 -4.79 -22.19
C ASP A 51 -9.71 -3.40 -22.29
N PRO A 52 -9.15 -2.51 -23.13
CA PRO A 52 -9.72 -1.18 -23.30
C PRO A 52 -11.11 -1.24 -23.95
N VAL A 53 -12.05 -0.50 -23.38
CA VAL A 53 -13.38 -0.31 -23.95
C VAL A 53 -13.40 1.04 -24.67
N GLY A 54 -13.27 1.03 -26.00
CA GLY A 54 -13.29 2.23 -26.82
C GLY A 54 -12.09 3.18 -26.58
N ARG A 55 -12.36 4.47 -26.34
CA ARG A 55 -11.34 5.50 -26.06
C ARG A 55 -11.17 5.79 -24.56
N GLU A 56 -11.64 4.91 -23.72
CA GLU A 56 -11.55 5.09 -22.27
C GLU A 56 -10.09 5.03 -21.76
N ALA A 57 -9.89 5.56 -20.57
CA ALA A 57 -8.61 5.47 -19.86
C ALA A 57 -8.25 4.01 -19.60
N LEU A 58 -6.96 3.73 -19.44
CA LEU A 58 -6.50 2.42 -19.02
C LEU A 58 -7.18 2.02 -17.71
N ARG A 59 -7.62 0.76 -17.64
CA ARG A 59 -8.33 0.21 -16.49
C ARG A 59 -7.57 -0.99 -15.94
N PHE A 60 -7.44 -1.04 -14.62
CA PHE A 60 -6.94 -2.20 -13.90
C PHE A 60 -8.02 -2.68 -12.93
N GLY A 61 -8.22 -3.98 -12.89
CA GLY A 61 -9.22 -4.62 -12.03
C GLY A 61 -8.88 -6.08 -11.78
N GLU A 62 -9.88 -6.93 -11.58
CA GLU A 62 -9.67 -8.35 -11.22
C GLU A 62 -8.69 -8.47 -10.05
N VAL A 63 -8.99 -7.76 -8.96
CA VAL A 63 -8.11 -7.63 -7.80
C VAL A 63 -7.88 -8.97 -7.13
N ARG A 64 -6.64 -9.22 -6.76
CA ARG A 64 -6.25 -10.29 -5.85
C ARG A 64 -5.47 -9.73 -4.68
N ASP A 65 -5.94 -10.05 -3.49
CA ASP A 65 -5.30 -9.70 -2.23
C ASP A 65 -4.18 -10.68 -1.85
N PHE A 66 -3.09 -10.16 -1.30
CA PHE A 66 -1.94 -10.90 -0.82
C PHE A 66 -1.56 -10.42 0.58
N PRO A 67 -2.11 -11.03 1.65
CA PRO A 67 -1.66 -10.73 3.00
C PRO A 67 -0.17 -11.05 3.14
N LEU A 68 0.62 -10.13 3.67
CA LEU A 68 2.08 -10.35 3.83
C LEU A 68 2.39 -11.48 4.80
N ALA A 69 1.52 -11.74 5.77
CA ALA A 69 1.67 -12.86 6.70
C ALA A 69 1.64 -14.25 6.04
N ASP A 70 1.00 -14.34 4.85
CA ASP A 70 0.96 -15.59 4.07
C ASP A 70 2.23 -15.79 3.22
N LEU A 71 3.03 -14.75 3.07
CA LEU A 71 4.20 -14.72 2.19
C LEU A 71 5.52 -14.63 2.95
N LEU A 72 5.52 -14.08 4.15
CA LEU A 72 6.69 -13.69 4.92
C LEU A 72 6.53 -14.02 6.40
N ASP A 73 7.65 -14.32 7.05
CA ASP A 73 7.74 -14.26 8.51
C ASP A 73 7.82 -12.78 8.91
N LEU A 74 6.73 -12.24 9.44
CA LEU A 74 6.64 -10.82 9.78
C LEU A 74 7.41 -10.49 11.06
N PRO A 75 8.02 -9.29 11.17
CA PRO A 75 8.66 -8.83 12.40
C PRO A 75 7.70 -8.64 13.58
N GLY A 76 6.44 -8.34 13.29
CA GLY A 76 5.35 -8.13 14.25
C GLY A 76 4.18 -9.07 14.00
N ALA A 77 3.03 -8.81 14.64
CA ALA A 77 1.84 -9.62 14.47
C ALA A 77 1.23 -9.46 13.07
N ALA A 78 0.55 -10.50 12.57
CA ALA A 78 -0.08 -10.52 11.25
C ALA A 78 -1.12 -9.42 11.02
N GLY A 79 -1.79 -8.95 12.07
CA GLY A 79 -2.80 -7.88 12.02
C GLY A 79 -2.25 -6.46 12.27
N GLU A 80 -0.95 -6.31 12.50
CA GLU A 80 -0.33 -5.00 12.65
C GLU A 80 -0.04 -4.37 11.31
N GLU A 81 -0.21 -3.05 11.21
CA GLU A 81 0.12 -2.28 10.00
C GLU A 81 1.61 -2.39 9.64
N ALA A 82 1.89 -2.56 8.38
CA ALA A 82 3.26 -2.48 7.85
C ALA A 82 3.63 -1.05 7.43
N ASP A 83 2.64 -0.18 7.24
CA ASP A 83 2.85 1.21 6.81
C ASP A 83 3.81 1.26 5.61
N LEU A 84 3.38 0.58 4.52
CA LEU A 84 4.21 0.42 3.33
C LEU A 84 4.33 1.75 2.60
N GLU A 85 5.54 2.21 2.38
CA GLU A 85 5.84 3.52 1.81
C GLU A 85 6.44 3.45 0.41
N GLY A 86 6.84 2.28 -0.02
CA GLY A 86 7.44 2.14 -1.33
C GLY A 86 7.47 0.71 -1.86
N MET A 87 7.48 0.63 -3.19
CA MET A 87 7.59 -0.60 -3.95
C MET A 87 8.49 -0.39 -5.15
N ALA A 88 9.25 -1.42 -5.50
CA ALA A 88 10.04 -1.44 -6.72
C ALA A 88 10.15 -2.86 -7.27
N VAL A 89 10.31 -2.99 -8.58
CA VAL A 89 10.60 -4.26 -9.24
C VAL A 89 12.02 -4.27 -9.73
N ALA A 90 12.78 -5.26 -9.33
CA ALA A 90 14.17 -5.46 -9.78
C ALA A 90 14.53 -6.94 -9.77
N ASP A 91 15.19 -7.39 -10.82
CA ASP A 91 15.78 -8.73 -10.95
C ASP A 91 14.81 -9.91 -10.64
N GLY A 92 13.54 -9.78 -11.04
CA GLY A 92 12.52 -10.80 -10.82
C GLY A 92 11.93 -10.79 -9.40
N PHE A 93 12.17 -9.72 -8.65
CA PHE A 93 11.62 -9.52 -7.31
C PHE A 93 10.81 -8.24 -7.21
N LEU A 94 9.73 -8.31 -6.45
CA LEU A 94 9.00 -7.16 -5.95
C LEU A 94 9.54 -6.79 -4.57
N TRP A 95 10.18 -5.64 -4.47
CA TRP A 95 10.68 -5.08 -3.22
C TRP A 95 9.62 -4.21 -2.57
N VAL A 96 9.44 -4.36 -1.27
CA VAL A 96 8.52 -3.55 -0.47
C VAL A 96 9.22 -3.06 0.79
N VAL A 97 8.94 -1.82 1.17
CA VAL A 97 9.53 -1.19 2.36
C VAL A 97 8.45 -0.54 3.22
N GLY A 98 8.49 -0.81 4.52
CA GLY A 98 7.70 -0.11 5.53
C GLY A 98 8.30 1.25 5.87
N SER A 99 7.57 2.05 6.62
CA SER A 99 7.99 3.43 6.98
C SER A 99 9.23 3.49 7.86
N HIS A 100 9.54 2.41 8.59
CA HIS A 100 10.55 2.40 9.65
C HIS A 100 10.30 3.45 10.76
N GLY A 101 9.07 4.00 10.78
CA GLY A 101 8.65 5.04 11.70
C GLY A 101 8.03 4.50 12.98
N LEU A 102 7.88 5.40 13.95
CA LEU A 102 7.14 5.15 15.18
C LEU A 102 5.71 5.66 15.02
N LYS A 103 4.76 4.91 15.59
CA LYS A 103 3.34 5.30 15.61
C LYS A 103 3.04 6.18 16.81
N ARG A 104 2.38 7.31 16.58
CA ARG A 104 1.85 8.19 17.64
C ARG A 104 0.34 8.15 17.65
N LYS A 105 -0.25 8.26 18.83
CA LYS A 105 -1.69 8.46 18.94
C LYS A 105 -2.04 9.89 18.56
N ASN A 106 -3.04 10.07 17.72
CA ASN A 106 -3.55 11.39 17.36
C ASN A 106 -4.34 12.01 18.51
N ALA A 107 -4.38 13.35 18.56
CA ALA A 107 -5.30 14.07 19.41
C ALA A 107 -6.76 13.73 19.02
N LYS A 108 -7.64 13.75 20.01
CA LYS A 108 -9.08 13.55 19.81
C LYS A 108 -9.85 14.83 20.16
N PRO A 109 -10.80 15.28 19.31
CA PRO A 109 -11.54 16.52 19.56
C PRO A 109 -12.38 16.49 20.83
N ASP A 110 -12.82 15.31 21.27
CA ASP A 110 -13.65 15.07 22.45
C ASP A 110 -12.84 15.01 23.78
N ARG A 111 -11.52 15.20 23.69
CA ARG A 111 -10.62 15.14 24.87
C ARG A 111 -9.98 16.48 25.18
N GLY A 112 -9.77 16.73 26.48
CA GLY A 112 -9.10 17.94 26.96
C GLY A 112 -7.61 18.00 26.57
N HIS A 113 -7.02 19.20 26.71
CA HIS A 113 -5.61 19.44 26.32
C HIS A 113 -4.62 18.51 27.04
N ALA A 114 -4.79 18.27 28.35
CA ALA A 114 -3.89 17.42 29.13
C ALA A 114 -3.92 15.96 28.66
N ASP A 115 -5.09 15.44 28.33
CA ASP A 115 -5.25 14.07 27.81
C ASP A 115 -4.68 13.95 26.41
N ASN A 116 -4.89 14.94 25.56
CA ASN A 116 -4.33 14.98 24.23
C ASN A 116 -2.80 15.10 24.25
N ALA A 117 -2.23 15.88 25.16
CA ALA A 117 -0.79 15.96 25.36
C ALA A 117 -0.18 14.59 25.73
N LYS A 118 -0.82 13.85 26.65
CA LYS A 118 -0.40 12.48 27.01
C LYS A 118 -0.51 11.52 25.84
N ARG A 119 -1.56 11.64 25.01
CA ARG A 119 -1.74 10.80 23.81
C ARG A 119 -0.64 11.06 22.79
N LEU A 120 -0.35 12.32 22.48
CA LEU A 120 0.67 12.72 21.53
C LEU A 120 2.09 12.33 21.99
N ALA A 121 2.34 12.33 23.31
CA ALA A 121 3.61 11.90 23.89
C ALA A 121 3.80 10.37 23.83
N LYS A 122 2.71 9.60 23.70
CA LYS A 122 2.77 8.14 23.66
C LYS A 122 3.20 7.65 22.29
N VAL A 123 4.37 7.04 22.24
CA VAL A 123 4.96 6.43 21.05
C VAL A 123 4.83 4.92 21.15
N ALA A 124 4.41 4.27 20.06
CA ALA A 124 4.37 2.84 19.92
C ALA A 124 5.19 2.39 18.71
N LEU A 125 5.77 1.19 18.80
CA LEU A 125 6.47 0.55 17.72
C LEU A 125 5.61 -0.62 17.22
N ASP A 126 5.13 -0.53 15.99
CA ASP A 126 4.58 -1.69 15.27
C ASP A 126 5.74 -2.37 14.54
N GLY A 127 5.99 -3.64 14.84
CA GLY A 127 7.14 -4.37 14.32
C GLY A 127 7.15 -4.44 12.80
N ASN A 128 5.98 -4.58 12.17
CA ASN A 128 5.84 -4.69 10.72
C ASN A 128 6.24 -3.41 9.97
N ARG A 129 6.27 -2.25 10.62
CA ARG A 129 6.77 -1.00 10.02
C ARG A 129 8.27 -1.04 9.69
N ARG A 130 9.01 -1.97 10.28
CA ARG A 130 10.45 -2.20 10.01
C ARG A 130 10.71 -3.19 8.88
N LEU A 131 9.68 -3.52 8.10
CA LEU A 131 9.79 -4.45 7.01
C LEU A 131 10.61 -3.86 5.85
N LEU A 132 11.58 -4.63 5.38
CA LEU A 132 12.14 -4.55 4.05
C LEU A 132 12.14 -5.98 3.52
N ALA A 133 11.36 -6.24 2.49
CA ALA A 133 11.21 -7.57 1.94
C ALA A 133 11.30 -7.58 0.42
N CYS A 134 11.67 -8.73 -0.13
CA CYS A 134 11.60 -9.02 -1.55
C CYS A 134 10.79 -10.30 -1.78
N LEU A 135 9.84 -10.21 -2.69
CA LEU A 135 8.93 -11.28 -3.07
C LEU A 135 9.26 -11.71 -4.50
N PRO A 136 9.46 -13.00 -4.79
CA PRO A 136 9.65 -13.48 -6.15
C PRO A 136 8.35 -13.27 -6.97
N ILE A 137 8.49 -12.82 -8.20
CA ILE A 137 7.39 -12.52 -9.13
C ILE A 137 7.65 -13.10 -10.51
#